data_affecdeeef39c1c5aa37cc8e11886064
#
_entry.id   affecdeeef39c1c5aa37cc8e11886064
#
_cell.length_a   1.000
_cell.length_b   1.000
_cell.length_c   1.000
_cell.angle_alpha   90.00
_cell.angle_beta   90.00
_cell.angle_gamma   90.00
#
_symmetry.space_group_name_H-M   'P 1'
#
loop_
_entity.id
_entity.type
_entity.pdbx_description
1 polymer ?
#
loop_
_entity_poly.entity_id
_entity_poly.type
_entity_poly.pdbx_seq_one_letter_code
_entity_poly.pdbx_strand_id
1 'polypeptide(L)'
;MMRRLRPLGAAAVCVGLSACAVGPNYRRPSAPPAAMFKEERGWVPATPARIVPSAWWSIYHDPVLAHLERRVEVSNQTLKAAVAAYYAARAAAGVTRGSLFPSIDLGAAQTRSGGGAATQFTFGGARTANEVGASGSWDVDLWGELRRELESANAQAQASAADVAAARLSAQTTLAADYFQLRAAEQQLRLLKIAVKDDRLSLRIAENRVAAGVTTLADVYSARTTLESTRSQEQSAELTRANLEHAVAVLIGEPPSQLTLAYGHLAAQVPVVPAGVPSQLLLRNPAVAAAERAVASANAQIGVAEAAWFPSLTLSGSYDFDSAALSSLIRASNAVWSFGPSLAENLFNGGATLARIREARATYDETVADYRQTVLGAFEQVENDLATLRYLQVEYAEEFQAVQDAKRAEVLTLNQYKAGTADYATLLSAQTAELTAEVTLVGLQSERLVASVDLIDAVGGGWNSAELDHANDGVHATLRSTVAVARP
;
A
#
# COMPACT_ATOMS: atom_id res chain seq x y z
N MET A 1 65.67 0.29 23.88
CA MET A 1 64.40 -0.20 24.35
C MET A 1 63.24 0.74 23.94
N MET A 2 63.28 1.40 22.76
CA MET A 2 62.36 2.49 22.39
C MET A 2 61.76 2.35 20.96
N ARG A 3 61.58 1.12 20.42
CA ARG A 3 61.18 0.94 19.02
C ARG A 3 59.91 0.13 18.81
N ARG A 4 59.15 -0.27 19.87
CA ARG A 4 57.93 -1.10 19.77
C ARG A 4 56.61 -0.40 20.15
N LEU A 5 56.60 0.90 20.47
CA LEU A 5 55.37 1.62 20.90
C LEU A 5 54.64 2.39 19.78
N ARG A 6 55.21 2.47 18.57
CA ARG A 6 54.64 3.22 17.45
C ARG A 6 53.42 2.57 16.77
N PRO A 7 53.29 1.23 16.63
CA PRO A 7 52.09 0.66 15.97
C PRO A 7 50.83 0.64 16.85
N LEU A 8 50.97 0.60 18.18
CA LEU A 8 49.84 0.60 19.11
C LEU A 8 49.14 1.97 19.19
N GLY A 9 49.88 3.07 19.08
CA GLY A 9 49.33 4.42 19.05
C GLY A 9 48.51 4.70 17.77
N ALA A 10 49.00 4.24 16.62
CA ALA A 10 48.29 4.38 15.35
C ALA A 10 47.03 3.52 15.31
N ALA A 11 47.08 2.29 15.85
CA ALA A 11 45.89 1.42 15.94
C ALA A 11 44.83 1.97 16.89
N ALA A 12 45.22 2.58 18.02
CA ALA A 12 44.29 3.20 18.96
C ALA A 12 43.61 4.45 18.40
N VAL A 13 44.32 5.25 17.58
CA VAL A 13 43.73 6.40 16.87
C VAL A 13 42.74 5.94 15.78
N CYS A 14 43.06 4.86 15.04
CA CYS A 14 42.14 4.31 14.03
C CYS A 14 40.89 3.71 14.65
N VAL A 15 40.94 3.09 15.81
CA VAL A 15 39.77 2.54 16.53
C VAL A 15 38.90 3.66 17.15
N GLY A 16 39.52 4.77 17.57
CA GLY A 16 38.76 5.94 18.07
C GLY A 16 38.03 6.73 17.00
N LEU A 17 38.51 6.75 15.77
CA LEU A 17 37.88 7.44 14.63
C LEU A 17 36.71 6.67 13.99
N SER A 18 36.66 5.36 14.17
CA SER A 18 35.58 4.52 13.58
C SER A 18 34.25 4.59 14.35
N ALA A 19 34.17 5.30 15.48
CA ALA A 19 32.95 5.38 16.32
C ALA A 19 32.12 6.65 16.14
N CYS A 20 32.55 7.67 15.37
CA CYS A 20 31.87 8.96 15.26
C CYS A 20 31.28 9.14 13.87
N ALA A 21 30.04 8.69 13.64
CA ALA A 21 29.22 9.22 12.54
C ALA A 21 28.63 10.57 12.99
N VAL A 22 28.76 11.59 12.15
CA VAL A 22 28.18 12.93 12.38
C VAL A 22 26.68 12.88 12.24
N GLY A 23 25.98 13.80 12.90
CA GLY A 23 24.52 13.93 12.85
C GLY A 23 23.77 13.17 13.94
N PRO A 24 22.46 13.41 14.05
CA PRO A 24 21.63 12.85 15.09
C PRO A 24 21.38 11.35 14.85
N ASN A 25 21.41 10.56 15.92
CA ASN A 25 20.95 9.18 15.86
C ASN A 25 19.43 9.16 15.89
N TYR A 26 18.83 8.32 15.05
CA TYR A 26 17.39 8.20 14.95
C TYR A 26 16.76 7.81 16.30
N ARG A 27 15.72 8.51 16.66
CA ARG A 27 14.79 8.16 17.74
C ARG A 27 13.39 8.35 17.24
N ARG A 28 12.54 7.34 17.41
CA ARG A 28 11.15 7.40 17.00
C ARG A 28 10.48 8.63 17.63
N PRO A 29 9.87 9.54 16.83
CA PRO A 29 9.14 10.68 17.37
C PRO A 29 7.95 10.24 18.23
N SER A 30 7.58 11.05 19.20
CA SER A 30 6.37 10.81 19.97
C SER A 30 5.14 10.92 19.08
N ALA A 31 4.31 9.89 19.07
CA ALA A 31 2.97 9.93 18.48
C ALA A 31 1.99 10.65 19.43
N PRO A 32 0.90 11.24 18.92
CA PRO A 32 -0.18 11.75 19.77
C PRO A 32 -0.69 10.67 20.72
N PRO A 33 -0.79 10.93 22.02
CA PRO A 33 -1.23 9.92 22.98
C PRO A 33 -2.74 9.68 22.86
N ALA A 34 -3.16 8.42 22.67
CA ALA A 34 -4.54 8.00 22.85
C ALA A 34 -4.55 6.78 23.78
N ALA A 35 -5.26 6.90 24.89
CA ALA A 35 -5.30 5.85 25.90
C ALA A 35 -6.29 4.74 25.55
N MET A 36 -7.41 5.09 24.91
CA MET A 36 -8.49 4.19 24.48
C MET A 36 -9.27 4.82 23.33
N PHE A 37 -9.96 4.01 22.56
CA PHE A 37 -10.92 4.51 21.57
C PHE A 37 -12.20 4.97 22.27
N LYS A 38 -12.74 6.13 21.86
CA LYS A 38 -13.96 6.72 22.42
C LYS A 38 -15.19 5.86 22.14
N GLU A 39 -15.24 5.29 20.95
CA GLU A 39 -16.38 4.51 20.44
C GLU A 39 -16.32 3.02 20.81
N GLU A 40 -15.32 2.61 21.60
CA GLU A 40 -15.14 1.22 22.06
C GLU A 40 -16.20 0.77 23.11
N ARG A 41 -17.11 1.64 23.54
CA ARG A 41 -18.15 1.30 24.51
C ARG A 41 -19.04 0.17 24.03
N GLY A 42 -18.97 -0.98 24.71
CA GLY A 42 -19.71 -2.20 24.34
C GLY A 42 -18.89 -3.24 23.56
N TRP A 43 -17.66 -2.93 23.19
CA TRP A 43 -16.73 -3.86 22.57
C TRP A 43 -15.86 -4.55 23.61
N VAL A 44 -15.54 -5.82 23.35
CA VAL A 44 -14.66 -6.57 24.24
C VAL A 44 -13.22 -6.14 23.98
N PRO A 45 -12.47 -5.64 24.99
CA PRO A 45 -11.05 -5.33 24.82
C PRO A 45 -10.31 -6.51 24.19
N ALA A 46 -9.49 -6.26 23.18
CA ALA A 46 -8.68 -7.31 22.58
C ALA A 46 -7.69 -7.86 23.60
N THR A 47 -7.91 -9.08 24.05
CA THR A 47 -6.84 -9.80 24.78
C THR A 47 -5.74 -10.15 23.79
N PRO A 48 -4.46 -10.23 24.21
CA PRO A 48 -3.34 -10.59 23.32
C PRO A 48 -3.54 -11.88 22.53
N ALA A 49 -4.41 -12.77 23.00
CA ALA A 49 -4.77 -14.03 22.34
C ALA A 49 -5.79 -13.88 21.20
N ARG A 50 -6.42 -12.72 20.99
CA ARG A 50 -7.36 -12.44 19.90
C ARG A 50 -6.74 -11.47 18.88
N ILE A 51 -5.55 -11.79 18.43
CA ILE A 51 -4.92 -11.09 17.31
C ILE A 51 -5.68 -11.50 16.04
N VAL A 52 -6.03 -10.54 15.20
CA VAL A 52 -6.55 -10.81 13.86
C VAL A 52 -5.50 -11.65 13.12
N PRO A 53 -5.83 -12.88 12.68
CA PRO A 53 -4.85 -13.72 11.98
C PRO A 53 -4.46 -13.11 10.64
N SER A 54 -3.30 -13.48 10.11
CA SER A 54 -2.86 -13.04 8.77
C SER A 54 -3.85 -13.44 7.66
N ALA A 55 -4.61 -14.54 7.85
CA ALA A 55 -5.75 -14.91 7.02
C ALA A 55 -7.06 -14.42 7.65
N TRP A 56 -7.20 -13.11 7.84
CA TRP A 56 -8.30 -12.46 8.55
C TRP A 56 -9.68 -12.79 7.97
N TRP A 57 -9.79 -13.03 6.67
CA TRP A 57 -11.04 -13.41 5.98
C TRP A 57 -11.64 -14.73 6.48
N SER A 58 -10.85 -15.57 7.16
CA SER A 58 -11.34 -16.83 7.72
C SER A 58 -12.42 -16.66 8.78
N ILE A 59 -12.54 -15.49 9.41
CA ILE A 59 -13.58 -15.18 10.40
C ILE A 59 -15.00 -15.14 9.80
N TYR A 60 -15.10 -14.92 8.47
CA TYR A 60 -16.39 -14.91 7.76
C TYR A 60 -16.89 -16.33 7.40
N HIS A 61 -16.05 -17.35 7.57
CA HIS A 61 -16.36 -18.76 7.27
C HIS A 61 -16.89 -18.99 5.83
N ASP A 62 -16.48 -18.14 4.87
CA ASP A 62 -16.88 -18.23 3.46
C ASP A 62 -15.73 -18.86 2.64
N PRO A 63 -15.91 -20.07 2.10
CA PRO A 63 -14.87 -20.76 1.33
C PRO A 63 -14.61 -20.10 -0.03
N VAL A 64 -15.62 -19.41 -0.62
CA VAL A 64 -15.46 -18.70 -1.90
C VAL A 64 -14.61 -17.45 -1.68
N LEU A 65 -14.93 -16.65 -0.66
CA LEU A 65 -14.11 -15.51 -0.26
C LEU A 65 -12.67 -15.95 0.02
N ALA A 66 -12.50 -17.00 0.83
CA ALA A 66 -11.16 -17.50 1.17
C ALA A 66 -10.37 -18.02 -0.06
N HIS A 67 -11.04 -18.52 -1.09
CA HIS A 67 -10.40 -18.89 -2.34
C HIS A 67 -9.95 -17.66 -3.14
N LEU A 68 -10.81 -16.65 -3.25
CA LEU A 68 -10.53 -15.40 -3.96
C LEU A 68 -9.37 -14.63 -3.30
N GLU A 69 -9.36 -14.52 -1.97
CA GLU A 69 -8.30 -13.86 -1.20
C GLU A 69 -6.91 -14.47 -1.45
N ARG A 70 -6.81 -15.80 -1.47
CA ARG A 70 -5.55 -16.47 -1.82
C ARG A 70 -5.10 -16.17 -3.25
N ARG A 71 -6.02 -15.92 -4.17
CA ARG A 71 -5.70 -15.54 -5.56
C ARG A 71 -5.19 -14.10 -5.65
N VAL A 72 -5.69 -13.17 -4.83
CA VAL A 72 -5.14 -11.81 -4.73
C VAL A 72 -3.65 -11.85 -4.40
N GLU A 73 -3.25 -12.65 -3.42
CA GLU A 73 -1.83 -12.76 -3.01
C GLU A 73 -0.90 -13.19 -4.15
N VAL A 74 -1.38 -14.03 -5.07
CA VAL A 74 -0.57 -14.60 -6.14
C VAL A 74 -0.62 -13.76 -7.42
N SER A 75 -1.79 -13.20 -7.75
CA SER A 75 -2.07 -12.72 -9.10
C SER A 75 -2.31 -11.22 -9.21
N ASN A 76 -2.59 -10.52 -8.10
CA ASN A 76 -2.88 -9.08 -8.13
C ASN A 76 -1.70 -8.27 -8.68
N GLN A 77 -1.95 -7.44 -9.71
CA GLN A 77 -0.90 -6.71 -10.40
C GLN A 77 -0.41 -5.49 -9.60
N THR A 78 -1.26 -4.86 -8.81
CA THR A 78 -0.88 -3.75 -7.92
C THR A 78 0.06 -4.25 -6.82
N LEU A 79 -0.24 -5.41 -6.23
CA LEU A 79 0.65 -6.05 -5.26
C LEU A 79 2.00 -6.43 -5.90
N LYS A 80 2.00 -6.98 -7.13
CA LYS A 80 3.25 -7.28 -7.86
C LYS A 80 4.07 -6.02 -8.12
N ALA A 81 3.43 -4.91 -8.47
CA ALA A 81 4.10 -3.62 -8.65
C ALA A 81 4.73 -3.12 -7.35
N ALA A 82 4.03 -3.19 -6.22
CA ALA A 82 4.57 -2.84 -4.91
C ALA A 82 5.78 -3.72 -4.52
N VAL A 83 5.71 -5.03 -4.77
CA VAL A 83 6.83 -5.96 -4.55
C VAL A 83 8.03 -5.59 -5.42
N ALA A 84 7.81 -5.24 -6.70
CA ALA A 84 8.88 -4.80 -7.59
C ALA A 84 9.51 -3.48 -7.13
N ALA A 85 8.71 -2.53 -6.64
CA ALA A 85 9.19 -1.27 -6.04
C ALA A 85 10.07 -1.51 -4.80
N TYR A 86 9.68 -2.46 -3.93
CA TYR A 86 10.50 -2.87 -2.80
C TYR A 86 11.86 -3.43 -3.24
N TYR A 87 11.89 -4.31 -4.25
CA TYR A 87 13.16 -4.82 -4.76
C TYR A 87 14.02 -3.72 -5.39
N ALA A 88 13.42 -2.73 -6.06
CA ALA A 88 14.14 -1.58 -6.59
C ALA A 88 14.75 -0.74 -5.46
N ALA A 89 13.99 -0.43 -4.42
CA ALA A 89 14.50 0.30 -3.25
C ALA A 89 15.64 -0.45 -2.54
N ARG A 90 15.48 -1.77 -2.38
CA ARG A 90 16.54 -2.63 -1.81
C ARG A 90 17.80 -2.67 -2.69
N ALA A 91 17.64 -2.71 -3.99
CA ALA A 91 18.78 -2.65 -4.91
C ALA A 91 19.48 -1.28 -4.85
N ALA A 92 18.72 -0.18 -4.73
CA ALA A 92 19.26 1.16 -4.52
C ALA A 92 20.09 1.24 -3.23
N ALA A 93 19.62 0.66 -2.12
CA ALA A 93 20.41 0.54 -0.89
C ALA A 93 21.71 -0.30 -1.12
N GLY A 94 21.64 -1.31 -1.99
CA GLY A 94 22.81 -2.08 -2.42
C GLY A 94 23.81 -1.24 -3.21
N VAL A 95 23.35 -0.33 -4.07
CA VAL A 95 24.22 0.63 -4.79
C VAL A 95 24.89 1.57 -3.79
N THR A 96 24.14 2.17 -2.88
CA THR A 96 24.69 3.03 -1.82
C THR A 96 25.68 2.29 -0.94
N ARG A 97 25.44 1.01 -0.63
CA ARG A 97 26.42 0.18 0.09
C ARG A 97 27.71 -0.02 -0.70
N GLY A 98 27.63 -0.07 -2.04
CA GLY A 98 28.77 -0.16 -2.94
C GLY A 98 29.72 1.02 -2.78
N SER A 99 29.23 2.22 -2.52
CA SER A 99 30.03 3.44 -2.32
C SER A 99 30.96 3.39 -1.08
N LEU A 100 30.72 2.47 -0.14
CA LEU A 100 31.62 2.23 1.00
C LEU A 100 32.92 1.52 0.60
N PHE A 101 33.04 0.98 -0.61
CA PHE A 101 34.17 0.20 -1.11
C PHE A 101 34.87 0.92 -2.26
N PRO A 102 36.15 0.65 -2.50
CA PRO A 102 36.85 1.21 -3.63
C PRO A 102 36.27 0.77 -4.97
N SER A 103 36.20 1.70 -5.95
CA SER A 103 35.99 1.37 -7.36
C SER A 103 37.32 1.10 -8.05
N ILE A 104 37.32 0.19 -9.00
CA ILE A 104 38.45 -0.10 -9.89
C ILE A 104 37.93 -0.09 -11.33
N ASP A 105 38.50 0.77 -12.13
CA ASP A 105 38.13 0.97 -13.52
C ASP A 105 39.30 0.59 -14.43
N LEU A 106 39.00 -0.05 -15.57
CA LEU A 106 39.95 -0.31 -16.64
C LEU A 106 39.60 0.60 -17.83
N GLY A 107 40.62 1.40 -18.23
CA GLY A 107 40.45 2.34 -19.35
C GLY A 107 41.47 2.12 -20.45
N ALA A 108 41.05 2.42 -21.68
CA ALA A 108 41.96 2.55 -22.81
C ALA A 108 41.57 3.79 -23.63
N ALA A 109 42.54 4.62 -23.93
CA ALA A 109 42.31 5.85 -24.68
C ALA A 109 43.39 6.03 -25.76
N GLN A 110 42.98 6.59 -26.88
CA GLN A 110 43.92 7.13 -27.91
C GLN A 110 43.59 8.59 -28.10
N THR A 111 44.53 9.46 -27.82
CA THR A 111 44.37 10.90 -27.98
C THR A 111 45.33 11.37 -29.08
N ARG A 112 44.83 12.12 -30.03
CA ARG A 112 45.63 12.81 -31.03
C ARG A 112 45.48 14.31 -30.87
N SER A 113 46.53 14.97 -30.40
CA SER A 113 46.57 16.42 -30.22
C SER A 113 47.45 17.09 -31.25
N GLY A 114 47.04 18.24 -31.74
CA GLY A 114 47.79 19.10 -32.63
C GLY A 114 47.70 20.55 -32.15
N GLY A 115 48.81 21.28 -32.14
CA GLY A 115 48.86 22.70 -31.77
C GLY A 115 48.96 23.60 -32.98
N GLY A 116 48.20 24.72 -33.01
CA GLY A 116 48.38 25.78 -33.99
C GLY A 116 49.60 26.65 -33.69
N ALA A 117 50.09 27.38 -34.68
CA ALA A 117 51.36 28.15 -34.67
C ALA A 117 51.46 29.29 -33.62
N ALA A 118 50.52 29.47 -32.70
CA ALA A 118 50.51 30.51 -31.69
C ALA A 118 51.15 30.17 -30.35
N THR A 119 51.51 28.92 -30.12
CA THR A 119 52.28 28.51 -28.94
C THR A 119 53.74 28.36 -29.29
N GLN A 120 54.52 29.45 -29.11
CA GLN A 120 55.97 29.48 -29.19
C GLN A 120 56.52 28.42 -28.24
N PHE A 121 57.14 27.39 -28.75
CA PHE A 121 57.98 26.37 -28.10
C PHE A 121 57.60 24.91 -28.33
N THR A 122 56.97 24.53 -29.47
CA THR A 122 57.12 23.15 -29.90
C THR A 122 56.93 23.01 -31.41
N PHE A 123 57.82 22.35 -32.11
CA PHE A 123 57.73 22.04 -33.57
C PHE A 123 56.44 21.31 -33.83
N GLY A 124 55.56 21.96 -34.62
CA GLY A 124 54.18 21.56 -34.83
C GLY A 124 54.03 20.25 -35.58
N GLY A 125 53.82 19.18 -34.86
CA GLY A 125 53.38 17.90 -35.40
C GLY A 125 52.25 17.36 -34.53
N ALA A 126 51.24 16.72 -35.14
CA ALA A 126 50.22 16.01 -34.40
C ALA A 126 50.88 14.91 -33.57
N ARG A 127 50.61 14.92 -32.28
CA ARG A 127 51.12 13.92 -31.33
C ARG A 127 49.99 12.91 -30.99
N THR A 128 50.31 11.65 -31.12
CA THR A 128 49.39 10.57 -30.70
C THR A 128 49.89 10.04 -29.37
N ALA A 129 48.97 9.91 -28.39
CA ALA A 129 49.22 9.20 -27.17
C ALA A 129 48.20 8.05 -27.09
N ASN A 130 48.67 6.84 -26.83
CA ASN A 130 47.87 5.67 -26.56
C ASN A 130 48.09 5.33 -25.10
N GLU A 131 47.00 5.16 -24.38
CA GLU A 131 47.00 4.87 -22.94
C GLU A 131 46.12 3.64 -22.69
N VAL A 132 46.57 2.73 -21.83
CA VAL A 132 45.79 1.64 -21.28
C VAL A 132 46.19 1.43 -19.84
N GLY A 133 45.26 1.37 -18.94
CA GLY A 133 45.54 1.23 -17.53
C GLY A 133 44.36 0.96 -16.64
N ALA A 134 44.64 0.75 -15.38
CA ALA A 134 43.65 0.61 -14.33
C ALA A 134 43.77 1.76 -13.35
N SER A 135 42.65 2.37 -13.00
CA SER A 135 42.53 3.38 -11.96
C SER A 135 41.64 2.89 -10.84
N GLY A 136 41.93 3.31 -9.63
CA GLY A 136 41.06 3.03 -8.46
C GLY A 136 40.86 4.28 -7.65
N SER A 137 39.65 4.41 -7.10
CA SER A 137 39.27 5.49 -6.20
C SER A 137 38.47 4.95 -5.03
N TRP A 138 38.71 5.48 -3.86
CA TRP A 138 37.99 5.14 -2.65
C TRP A 138 37.83 6.36 -1.75
N ASP A 139 36.56 6.72 -1.48
CA ASP A 139 36.24 7.75 -0.52
C ASP A 139 36.20 7.13 0.87
N VAL A 140 37.12 7.55 1.71
CA VAL A 140 37.27 7.03 3.08
C VAL A 140 36.24 7.74 3.97
N ASP A 141 35.22 7.02 4.41
CA ASP A 141 34.12 7.57 5.21
C ASP A 141 34.56 7.85 6.67
N LEU A 142 35.35 8.92 6.87
CA LEU A 142 35.82 9.32 8.20
C LEU A 142 34.70 9.84 9.09
N TRP A 143 33.79 10.63 8.51
CA TRP A 143 32.76 11.37 9.22
C TRP A 143 31.39 10.68 9.21
N GLY A 144 31.26 9.61 8.48
CA GLY A 144 30.04 8.81 8.42
C GLY A 144 29.03 9.28 7.39
N GLU A 145 29.39 10.08 6.42
CA GLU A 145 28.53 10.53 5.34
C GLU A 145 27.91 9.34 4.58
N LEU A 146 28.78 8.45 4.06
CA LEU A 146 28.34 7.26 3.31
C LEU A 146 27.57 6.27 4.18
N ARG A 147 27.93 6.14 5.46
CA ARG A 147 27.17 5.32 6.41
C ARG A 147 25.77 5.89 6.69
N ARG A 148 25.63 7.21 6.81
CA ARG A 148 24.31 7.88 6.95
C ARG A 148 23.50 7.79 5.68
N GLU A 149 24.11 7.89 4.53
CA GLU A 149 23.43 7.68 3.24
C GLU A 149 22.91 6.24 3.13
N LEU A 150 23.70 5.24 3.51
CA LEU A 150 23.26 3.85 3.58
C LEU A 150 22.16 3.63 4.62
N GLU A 151 22.23 4.28 5.79
CA GLU A 151 21.17 4.26 6.80
C GLU A 151 19.85 4.80 6.23
N SER A 152 19.91 5.94 5.53
CA SER A 152 18.75 6.53 4.84
C SER A 152 18.18 5.59 3.79
N ALA A 153 19.02 5.03 2.91
CA ALA A 153 18.59 4.10 1.86
C ALA A 153 17.98 2.80 2.42
N ASN A 154 18.51 2.27 3.52
CA ASN A 154 17.95 1.12 4.21
C ASN A 154 16.59 1.44 4.84
N ALA A 155 16.45 2.61 5.47
CA ALA A 155 15.15 3.05 6.01
C ALA A 155 14.10 3.21 4.90
N GLN A 156 14.49 3.74 3.74
CA GLN A 156 13.61 3.83 2.57
C GLN A 156 13.20 2.45 2.04
N ALA A 157 14.11 1.48 2.01
CA ALA A 157 13.78 0.11 1.63
C ALA A 157 12.82 -0.55 2.64
N GLN A 158 12.96 -0.25 3.95
CA GLN A 158 12.02 -0.69 4.98
C GLN A 158 10.64 -0.03 4.84
N ALA A 159 10.59 1.27 4.50
CA ALA A 159 9.33 1.95 4.18
C ALA A 159 8.62 1.26 3.00
N SER A 160 9.36 0.98 1.92
CA SER A 160 8.79 0.27 0.76
C SER A 160 8.35 -1.17 1.09
N ALA A 161 8.99 -1.85 2.05
CA ALA A 161 8.51 -3.15 2.54
C ALA A 161 7.17 -3.03 3.29
N ALA A 162 6.98 -1.96 4.08
CA ALA A 162 5.69 -1.66 4.70
C ALA A 162 4.62 -1.30 3.67
N ASP A 163 4.98 -0.60 2.59
CA ASP A 163 4.08 -0.30 1.46
C ASP A 163 3.58 -1.57 0.76
N VAL A 164 4.41 -2.62 0.66
CA VAL A 164 3.96 -3.94 0.17
C VAL A 164 2.88 -4.53 1.07
N ALA A 165 3.05 -4.43 2.39
CA ALA A 165 2.04 -4.92 3.33
C ALA A 165 0.74 -4.10 3.25
N ALA A 166 0.84 -2.78 3.10
CA ALA A 166 -0.31 -1.89 2.90
C ALA A 166 -1.05 -2.23 1.59
N ALA A 167 -0.33 -2.39 0.48
CA ALA A 167 -0.91 -2.74 -0.82
C ALA A 167 -1.59 -4.12 -0.79
N ARG A 168 -1.01 -5.10 -0.08
CA ARG A 168 -1.62 -6.42 0.12
C ARG A 168 -2.93 -6.29 0.88
N LEU A 169 -2.91 -5.63 2.03
CA LEU A 169 -4.09 -5.45 2.88
C LEU A 169 -5.20 -4.72 2.13
N SER A 170 -4.88 -3.61 1.49
CA SER A 170 -5.84 -2.83 0.69
C SER A 170 -6.46 -3.64 -0.45
N ALA A 171 -5.68 -4.46 -1.17
CA ALA A 171 -6.22 -5.31 -2.24
C ALA A 171 -7.16 -6.39 -1.69
N GLN A 172 -6.84 -6.96 -0.53
CA GLN A 172 -7.65 -7.97 0.14
C GLN A 172 -8.94 -7.37 0.70
N THR A 173 -8.87 -6.24 1.39
CA THR A 173 -10.06 -5.58 1.97
C THR A 173 -11.00 -5.05 0.88
N THR A 174 -10.44 -4.51 -0.21
CA THR A 174 -11.25 -4.12 -1.38
C THR A 174 -11.95 -5.33 -2.00
N LEU A 175 -11.24 -6.47 -2.16
CA LEU A 175 -11.86 -7.69 -2.68
C LEU A 175 -13.02 -8.17 -1.78
N ALA A 176 -12.83 -8.18 -0.47
CA ALA A 176 -13.87 -8.62 0.47
C ALA A 176 -15.09 -7.68 0.43
N ALA A 177 -14.86 -6.36 0.35
CA ALA A 177 -15.93 -5.37 0.22
C ALA A 177 -16.74 -5.57 -1.07
N ASP A 178 -16.06 -5.69 -2.22
CA ASP A 178 -16.70 -5.94 -3.51
C ASP A 178 -17.45 -7.28 -3.52
N TYR A 179 -16.89 -8.30 -2.89
CA TYR A 179 -17.54 -9.61 -2.75
C TYR A 179 -18.83 -9.53 -1.93
N PHE A 180 -18.83 -8.85 -0.78
CA PHE A 180 -20.05 -8.70 0.03
C PHE A 180 -21.10 -7.85 -0.67
N GLN A 181 -20.71 -6.80 -1.38
CA GLN A 181 -21.61 -6.00 -2.22
C GLN A 181 -22.18 -6.83 -3.37
N LEU A 182 -21.38 -7.71 -4.00
CA LEU A 182 -21.85 -8.64 -5.04
C LEU A 182 -22.90 -9.60 -4.47
N ARG A 183 -22.68 -10.16 -3.28
CA ARG A 183 -23.66 -11.04 -2.62
C ARG A 183 -24.93 -10.29 -2.24
N ALA A 184 -24.84 -9.02 -1.86
CA ALA A 184 -25.98 -8.15 -1.61
C ALA A 184 -26.79 -7.89 -2.90
N ALA A 185 -26.11 -7.54 -4.01
CA ALA A 185 -26.76 -7.37 -5.31
C ALA A 185 -27.50 -8.64 -5.77
N GLU A 186 -26.94 -9.81 -5.55
CA GLU A 186 -27.59 -11.10 -5.81
C GLU A 186 -28.82 -11.33 -4.93
N GLN A 187 -28.79 -10.87 -3.67
CA GLN A 187 -29.94 -10.91 -2.78
C GLN A 187 -31.05 -9.95 -3.25
N GLN A 188 -30.67 -8.72 -3.62
CA GLN A 188 -31.62 -7.75 -4.18
C GLN A 188 -32.24 -8.27 -5.47
N LEU A 189 -31.49 -8.90 -6.35
CA LEU A 189 -32.02 -9.54 -7.56
C LEU A 189 -33.05 -10.61 -7.25
N ARG A 190 -32.87 -11.41 -6.21
CA ARG A 190 -33.85 -12.40 -5.79
C ARG A 190 -35.15 -11.73 -5.36
N LEU A 191 -35.09 -10.66 -4.60
CA LEU A 191 -36.26 -9.87 -4.17
C LEU A 191 -36.98 -9.25 -5.36
N LEU A 192 -36.26 -8.59 -6.26
CA LEU A 192 -36.81 -7.97 -7.46
C LEU A 192 -37.48 -8.98 -8.40
N LYS A 193 -36.90 -10.18 -8.58
CA LYS A 193 -37.53 -11.27 -9.37
C LYS A 193 -38.82 -11.76 -8.76
N ILE A 194 -38.93 -11.78 -7.43
CA ILE A 194 -40.18 -12.09 -6.74
C ILE A 194 -41.19 -10.93 -6.97
N ALA A 195 -40.77 -9.69 -6.75
CA ALA A 195 -41.62 -8.52 -6.96
C ALA A 195 -42.15 -8.42 -8.41
N VAL A 196 -41.32 -8.67 -9.43
CA VAL A 196 -41.77 -8.74 -10.85
C VAL A 196 -42.85 -9.80 -11.05
N LYS A 197 -42.76 -10.95 -10.37
CA LYS A 197 -43.75 -12.00 -10.45
C LYS A 197 -45.08 -11.55 -9.80
N ASP A 198 -45.01 -10.87 -8.66
CA ASP A 198 -46.16 -10.40 -7.92
C ASP A 198 -46.84 -9.21 -8.63
N ASP A 199 -46.05 -8.29 -9.22
CA ASP A 199 -46.55 -7.21 -10.06
C ASP A 199 -47.28 -7.75 -11.32
N ARG A 200 -46.76 -8.81 -11.95
CA ARG A 200 -47.47 -9.48 -13.07
C ARG A 200 -48.82 -10.06 -12.64
N LEU A 201 -48.87 -10.62 -11.44
CA LEU A 201 -50.12 -11.13 -10.88
C LEU A 201 -51.09 -9.97 -10.60
N SER A 202 -50.62 -8.90 -10.01
CA SER A 202 -51.40 -7.69 -9.71
C SER A 202 -51.98 -7.05 -10.99
N LEU A 203 -51.15 -6.94 -12.06
CA LEU A 203 -51.61 -6.47 -13.38
C LEU A 203 -52.72 -7.37 -13.94
N ARG A 204 -52.56 -8.68 -13.90
CA ARG A 204 -53.59 -9.63 -14.37
C ARG A 204 -54.90 -9.51 -13.57
N ILE A 205 -54.81 -9.32 -12.25
CA ILE A 205 -55.99 -9.10 -11.41
C ILE A 205 -56.70 -7.80 -11.83
N ALA A 206 -55.94 -6.69 -12.04
CA ALA A 206 -56.49 -5.41 -12.48
C ALA A 206 -57.17 -5.54 -13.85
N GLU A 207 -56.55 -6.22 -14.83
CA GLU A 207 -57.15 -6.49 -16.15
C GLU A 207 -58.46 -7.27 -16.06
N ASN A 208 -58.50 -8.32 -15.24
CA ASN A 208 -59.71 -9.12 -15.02
C ASN A 208 -60.83 -8.30 -14.37
N ARG A 209 -60.51 -7.41 -13.41
CA ARG A 209 -61.47 -6.54 -12.75
C ARG A 209 -62.06 -5.46 -13.68
N VAL A 210 -61.23 -4.92 -14.60
CA VAL A 210 -61.72 -4.01 -15.65
C VAL A 210 -62.68 -4.76 -16.59
N ALA A 211 -62.32 -5.97 -17.02
CA ALA A 211 -63.19 -6.78 -17.88
C ALA A 211 -64.56 -7.13 -17.21
N ALA A 212 -64.52 -7.26 -15.88
CA ALA A 212 -65.78 -7.45 -15.08
C ALA A 212 -66.51 -6.13 -14.76
N GLY A 213 -66.03 -4.97 -15.20
CA GLY A 213 -66.63 -3.66 -14.93
C GLY A 213 -66.51 -3.17 -13.48
N VAL A 214 -65.61 -3.75 -12.68
CA VAL A 214 -65.46 -3.50 -11.24
C VAL A 214 -64.42 -2.40 -10.92
N THR A 215 -63.52 -2.09 -11.86
CA THR A 215 -62.47 -1.07 -11.67
C THR A 215 -62.19 -0.30 -12.96
N THR A 216 -61.28 0.68 -12.94
CA THR A 216 -60.97 1.57 -14.05
C THR A 216 -59.72 1.15 -14.83
N LEU A 217 -59.56 1.62 -16.08
CA LEU A 217 -58.36 1.47 -16.85
C LEU A 217 -57.13 2.15 -16.20
N ALA A 218 -57.37 3.13 -15.32
CA ALA A 218 -56.27 3.77 -14.56
C ALA A 218 -55.53 2.76 -13.69
N ASP A 219 -56.23 1.82 -13.06
CA ASP A 219 -55.60 0.78 -12.23
C ASP A 219 -54.74 -0.16 -13.06
N VAL A 220 -55.15 -0.49 -14.30
CA VAL A 220 -54.38 -1.31 -15.23
C VAL A 220 -53.10 -0.58 -15.65
N TYR A 221 -53.18 0.72 -15.99
CA TYR A 221 -52.01 1.51 -16.34
C TYR A 221 -51.07 1.70 -15.16
N SER A 222 -51.55 1.91 -13.95
CA SER A 222 -50.78 1.93 -12.71
C SER A 222 -50.04 0.62 -12.50
N ALA A 223 -50.72 -0.52 -12.57
CA ALA A 223 -50.12 -1.84 -12.41
C ALA A 223 -49.06 -2.13 -13.47
N ARG A 224 -49.28 -1.70 -14.70
CA ARG A 224 -48.31 -1.83 -15.78
C ARG A 224 -47.08 -0.95 -15.53
N THR A 225 -47.26 0.29 -15.10
CA THR A 225 -46.18 1.21 -14.75
C THR A 225 -45.30 0.63 -13.64
N THR A 226 -45.91 0.08 -12.59
CA THR A 226 -45.19 -0.58 -11.48
C THR A 226 -44.36 -1.76 -12.01
N LEU A 227 -44.97 -2.66 -12.76
CA LEU A 227 -44.27 -3.82 -13.34
C LEU A 227 -43.07 -3.41 -14.19
N GLU A 228 -43.21 -2.41 -15.07
CA GLU A 228 -42.08 -1.96 -15.91
C GLU A 228 -41.00 -1.24 -15.08
N SER A 229 -41.39 -0.52 -14.03
CA SER A 229 -40.45 0.09 -13.07
C SER A 229 -39.66 -0.98 -12.32
N THR A 230 -40.30 -2.02 -11.79
CA THR A 230 -39.62 -3.12 -11.07
C THR A 230 -38.71 -3.92 -12.00
N ARG A 231 -39.11 -4.13 -13.26
CA ARG A 231 -38.22 -4.71 -14.29
C ARG A 231 -37.00 -3.86 -14.58
N SER A 232 -37.14 -2.53 -14.62
CA SER A 232 -36.03 -1.62 -14.80
C SER A 232 -35.04 -1.72 -13.62
N GLN A 233 -35.56 -1.82 -12.38
CA GLN A 233 -34.73 -2.04 -11.19
C GLN A 233 -34.01 -3.39 -11.22
N GLU A 234 -34.69 -4.45 -11.69
CA GLU A 234 -34.04 -5.78 -11.90
C GLU A 234 -32.85 -5.66 -12.84
N GLN A 235 -32.97 -4.95 -13.98
CA GLN A 235 -31.87 -4.75 -14.92
C GLN A 235 -30.73 -3.92 -14.31
N SER A 236 -31.03 -2.91 -13.49
CA SER A 236 -30.03 -2.12 -12.77
C SER A 236 -29.26 -2.97 -11.76
N ALA A 237 -29.94 -3.86 -11.05
CA ALA A 237 -29.28 -4.77 -10.11
C ALA A 237 -28.41 -5.83 -10.81
N GLU A 238 -28.84 -6.35 -12.01
CA GLU A 238 -28.01 -7.22 -12.85
C GLU A 238 -26.74 -6.49 -13.32
N LEU A 239 -26.84 -5.22 -13.72
CA LEU A 239 -25.68 -4.40 -14.08
C LEU A 239 -24.73 -4.21 -12.90
N THR A 240 -25.25 -3.92 -11.71
CA THR A 240 -24.46 -3.77 -10.50
C THR A 240 -23.68 -5.06 -10.19
N ARG A 241 -24.38 -6.21 -10.25
CA ARG A 241 -23.75 -7.52 -10.08
C ARG A 241 -22.62 -7.75 -11.08
N ALA A 242 -22.85 -7.46 -12.35
CA ALA A 242 -21.85 -7.65 -13.40
C ALA A 242 -20.62 -6.77 -13.17
N ASN A 243 -20.82 -5.50 -12.80
CA ASN A 243 -19.71 -4.59 -12.51
C ASN A 243 -18.86 -5.06 -11.32
N LEU A 244 -19.50 -5.54 -10.25
CA LEU A 244 -18.80 -6.09 -9.09
C LEU A 244 -18.06 -7.40 -9.41
N GLU A 245 -18.63 -8.27 -10.24
CA GLU A 245 -17.94 -9.48 -10.74
C GLU A 245 -16.70 -9.11 -11.56
N HIS A 246 -16.79 -8.07 -12.39
CA HIS A 246 -15.64 -7.55 -13.15
C HIS A 246 -14.56 -6.94 -12.23
N ALA A 247 -14.96 -6.22 -11.18
CA ALA A 247 -14.02 -5.66 -10.19
C ALA A 247 -13.26 -6.77 -9.45
N VAL A 248 -13.97 -7.80 -8.99
CA VAL A 248 -13.37 -9.00 -8.37
C VAL A 248 -12.39 -9.67 -9.34
N ALA A 249 -12.73 -9.81 -10.63
CA ALA A 249 -11.83 -10.39 -11.63
C ALA A 249 -10.50 -9.62 -11.76
N VAL A 250 -10.58 -8.30 -11.81
CA VAL A 250 -9.38 -7.43 -11.89
C VAL A 250 -8.53 -7.58 -10.64
N LEU A 251 -9.14 -7.61 -9.44
CA LEU A 251 -8.42 -7.76 -8.17
C LEU A 251 -7.67 -9.08 -8.07
N ILE A 252 -8.22 -10.17 -8.60
CA ILE A 252 -7.53 -11.48 -8.65
C ILE A 252 -6.61 -11.61 -9.88
N GLY A 253 -6.45 -10.55 -10.69
CA GLY A 253 -5.52 -10.50 -11.81
C GLY A 253 -5.96 -11.29 -13.03
N GLU A 254 -7.28 -11.48 -13.23
CA GLU A 254 -7.84 -12.17 -14.39
C GLU A 254 -8.66 -11.21 -15.28
N PRO A 255 -8.70 -11.47 -16.59
CA PRO A 255 -9.64 -10.78 -17.46
C PRO A 255 -11.09 -11.05 -17.02
N PRO A 256 -11.96 -10.02 -16.95
CA PRO A 256 -13.36 -10.19 -16.54
C PRO A 256 -14.12 -11.28 -17.30
N SER A 257 -13.77 -11.52 -18.58
CA SER A 257 -14.36 -12.55 -19.42
C SER A 257 -14.05 -14.00 -19.01
N GLN A 258 -13.09 -14.20 -18.10
CA GLN A 258 -12.67 -15.54 -17.65
C GLN A 258 -13.20 -15.88 -16.27
N LEU A 259 -13.71 -14.91 -15.52
CA LEU A 259 -14.31 -15.15 -14.20
C LEU A 259 -15.83 -15.28 -14.33
N THR A 260 -16.37 -16.32 -13.72
CA THR A 260 -17.81 -16.46 -13.49
C THR A 260 -18.00 -16.94 -12.07
N LEU A 261 -18.66 -16.13 -11.26
CA LEU A 261 -19.02 -16.47 -9.88
C LEU A 261 -20.42 -17.03 -9.82
N ALA A 262 -20.58 -18.22 -9.25
CA ALA A 262 -21.88 -18.78 -8.99
C ALA A 262 -22.66 -17.90 -8.00
N TYR A 263 -23.98 -17.80 -8.18
CA TYR A 263 -24.85 -17.11 -7.25
C TYR A 263 -24.73 -17.70 -5.84
N GLY A 264 -24.64 -16.81 -4.85
CA GLY A 264 -24.46 -17.20 -3.45
C GLY A 264 -25.42 -16.48 -2.52
N HIS A 265 -25.15 -16.58 -1.24
CA HIS A 265 -25.91 -15.90 -0.19
C HIS A 265 -25.04 -14.85 0.49
N LEU A 266 -25.64 -13.73 0.86
CA LEU A 266 -25.01 -12.76 1.73
C LEU A 266 -24.84 -13.36 3.14
N ALA A 267 -23.69 -13.17 3.76
CA ALA A 267 -23.44 -13.65 5.11
C ALA A 267 -24.44 -13.05 6.11
N ALA A 268 -25.07 -13.90 6.90
CA ALA A 268 -26.09 -13.47 7.86
C ALA A 268 -25.51 -12.85 9.13
N GLN A 269 -24.28 -13.22 9.48
CA GLN A 269 -23.62 -12.74 10.70
C GLN A 269 -22.41 -11.88 10.36
N VAL A 270 -22.28 -10.78 11.07
CA VAL A 270 -21.10 -9.94 11.03
C VAL A 270 -20.17 -10.39 12.17
N PRO A 271 -18.92 -10.78 11.87
CA PRO A 271 -18.00 -11.22 12.92
C PRO A 271 -17.60 -10.05 13.81
N VAL A 272 -17.29 -10.35 15.07
CA VAL A 272 -16.74 -9.35 15.99
C VAL A 272 -15.25 -9.18 15.71
N VAL A 273 -14.86 -8.00 15.24
CA VAL A 273 -13.47 -7.63 15.01
C VAL A 273 -12.90 -6.98 16.26
N PRO A 274 -11.83 -7.52 16.87
CA PRO A 274 -11.20 -6.90 18.03
C PRO A 274 -10.37 -5.67 17.61
N ALA A 275 -10.80 -4.48 17.98
CA ALA A 275 -10.12 -3.22 17.63
C ALA A 275 -8.73 -3.07 18.30
N GLY A 276 -8.50 -3.73 19.43
CA GLY A 276 -7.26 -3.58 20.18
C GLY A 276 -7.20 -2.26 20.96
N VAL A 277 -6.00 -1.84 21.35
CA VAL A 277 -5.76 -0.55 21.97
C VAL A 277 -4.97 0.38 21.02
N PRO A 278 -5.14 1.71 21.10
CA PRO A 278 -4.49 2.65 20.18
C PRO A 278 -2.97 2.49 20.06
N SER A 279 -2.29 2.16 21.17
CA SER A 279 -0.85 1.92 21.17
C SER A 279 -0.40 0.71 20.34
N GLN A 280 -1.26 -0.31 20.18
CA GLN A 280 -0.98 -1.48 19.35
C GLN A 280 -1.15 -1.18 17.86
N LEU A 281 -2.04 -0.24 17.50
CA LEU A 281 -2.24 0.21 16.13
C LEU A 281 -0.93 0.75 15.53
N LEU A 282 -0.13 1.48 16.31
CA LEU A 282 1.17 2.01 15.89
C LEU A 282 2.19 0.93 15.46
N LEU A 283 2.00 -0.32 15.89
CA LEU A 283 2.86 -1.44 15.56
C LEU A 283 2.28 -2.35 14.47
N ARG A 284 1.00 -2.19 14.16
CA ARG A 284 0.26 -3.10 13.27
C ARG A 284 -0.18 -2.46 11.97
N ASN A 285 -0.32 -1.14 11.91
CA ASN A 285 -0.73 -0.48 10.69
C ASN A 285 0.48 -0.27 9.76
N PRO A 286 0.50 -0.87 8.55
CA PRO A 286 1.63 -0.77 7.63
C PRO A 286 1.90 0.67 7.18
N ALA A 287 0.87 1.49 6.98
CA ALA A 287 1.03 2.88 6.55
C ALA A 287 1.72 3.72 7.63
N VAL A 288 1.39 3.50 8.91
CA VAL A 288 2.07 4.14 10.04
C VAL A 288 3.54 3.72 10.10
N ALA A 289 3.84 2.46 9.84
CA ALA A 289 5.20 1.95 9.82
C ALA A 289 6.01 2.51 8.64
N ALA A 290 5.43 2.63 7.45
CA ALA A 290 6.07 3.27 6.30
C ALA A 290 6.41 4.72 6.59
N ALA A 291 5.47 5.49 7.12
CA ALA A 291 5.69 6.89 7.51
C ALA A 291 6.79 7.03 8.58
N GLU A 292 6.83 6.13 9.57
CA GLU A 292 7.89 6.11 10.60
C GLU A 292 9.26 5.83 10.00
N ARG A 293 9.37 4.91 9.04
CA ARG A 293 10.63 4.64 8.34
C ARG A 293 11.06 5.79 7.43
N ALA A 294 10.13 6.54 6.85
CA ALA A 294 10.43 7.78 6.12
C ALA A 294 11.09 8.84 7.04
N VAL A 295 10.60 8.98 8.28
CA VAL A 295 11.24 9.86 9.28
C VAL A 295 12.67 9.38 9.59
N ALA A 296 12.89 8.07 9.71
CA ALA A 296 14.23 7.53 9.95
C ALA A 296 15.18 7.83 8.78
N SER A 297 14.69 7.75 7.54
CA SER A 297 15.42 8.13 6.34
C SER A 297 15.80 9.61 6.35
N ALA A 298 14.84 10.51 6.62
CA ALA A 298 15.08 11.94 6.70
C ALA A 298 16.04 12.33 7.84
N ASN A 299 15.98 11.65 9.00
CA ASN A 299 16.92 11.84 10.09
C ASN A 299 18.36 11.52 9.66
N ALA A 300 18.57 10.44 8.93
CA ALA A 300 19.88 10.06 8.42
C ALA A 300 20.43 11.10 7.42
N GLN A 301 19.54 11.70 6.59
CA GLN A 301 19.91 12.75 5.64
C GLN A 301 20.42 14.04 6.33
N ILE A 302 20.00 14.33 7.56
CA ILE A 302 20.60 15.42 8.35
C ILE A 302 22.10 15.12 8.57
N GLY A 303 22.43 13.88 8.91
CA GLY A 303 23.82 13.47 9.10
C GLY A 303 24.65 13.57 7.82
N VAL A 304 24.08 13.22 6.66
CA VAL A 304 24.72 13.42 5.35
C VAL A 304 25.01 14.91 5.11
N ALA A 305 24.01 15.76 5.33
CA ALA A 305 24.16 17.21 5.14
C ALA A 305 25.17 17.83 6.12
N GLU A 306 25.21 17.36 7.37
CA GLU A 306 26.16 17.82 8.38
C GLU A 306 27.60 17.35 8.09
N ALA A 307 27.77 16.18 7.48
CA ALA A 307 29.08 15.65 7.09
C ALA A 307 29.78 16.56 6.06
N ALA A 308 29.02 17.29 5.24
CA ALA A 308 29.56 18.26 4.27
C ALA A 308 30.30 19.48 4.88
N TRP A 309 30.33 19.63 6.22
CA TRP A 309 31.16 20.60 6.94
C TRP A 309 32.61 20.12 7.12
N PHE A 310 32.88 18.87 6.88
CA PHE A 310 34.16 18.26 7.17
C PHE A 310 34.92 17.91 5.87
N PRO A 311 36.27 17.88 5.91
CA PRO A 311 37.04 17.55 4.73
C PRO A 311 36.79 16.11 4.25
N SER A 312 36.63 15.93 2.94
CA SER A 312 36.59 14.61 2.32
C SER A 312 37.97 14.04 2.11
N LEU A 313 38.17 12.76 2.37
CA LEU A 313 39.40 12.02 2.14
C LEU A 313 39.18 10.98 1.05
N THR A 314 39.82 11.17 -0.10
CA THR A 314 39.81 10.21 -1.21
C THR A 314 41.20 9.58 -1.35
N LEU A 315 41.25 8.26 -1.41
CA LEU A 315 42.42 7.50 -1.82
C LEU A 315 42.29 7.18 -3.30
N SER A 316 43.30 7.61 -4.10
CA SER A 316 43.32 7.29 -5.52
C SER A 316 44.64 6.64 -5.90
N GLY A 317 44.55 5.79 -6.95
CA GLY A 317 45.74 5.18 -7.51
C GLY A 317 45.51 4.81 -8.96
N SER A 318 46.56 4.87 -9.76
CA SER A 318 46.52 4.40 -11.14
C SER A 318 47.77 3.63 -11.50
N TYR A 319 47.64 2.72 -12.45
CA TYR A 319 48.76 2.02 -13.10
C TYR A 319 48.44 1.93 -14.60
N ASP A 320 49.19 2.72 -15.37
CA ASP A 320 48.91 2.96 -16.77
C ASP A 320 50.14 2.65 -17.63
N PHE A 321 49.91 2.31 -18.90
CA PHE A 321 50.94 2.28 -19.94
C PHE A 321 50.65 3.40 -20.92
N ASP A 322 51.60 4.28 -21.15
CA ASP A 322 51.49 5.40 -22.11
C ASP A 322 52.57 5.27 -23.20
N SER A 323 52.18 5.36 -24.48
CA SER A 323 53.05 5.28 -25.59
C SER A 323 52.54 6.00 -26.86
N ALA A 324 53.43 6.62 -27.60
CA ALA A 324 53.11 7.20 -28.89
C ALA A 324 52.75 6.14 -29.97
N ALA A 325 53.28 4.93 -29.84
CA ALA A 325 53.03 3.84 -30.78
C ALA A 325 52.26 2.69 -30.08
N LEU A 326 51.17 2.26 -30.69
CA LEU A 326 50.36 1.17 -30.16
C LEU A 326 51.12 -0.16 -30.07
N SER A 327 52.06 -0.41 -30.94
CA SER A 327 52.89 -1.63 -30.95
C SER A 327 53.89 -1.74 -29.79
N SER A 328 54.18 -0.63 -29.10
CA SER A 328 55.06 -0.58 -27.93
C SER A 328 54.34 -0.26 -26.64
N LEU A 329 53.01 -0.17 -26.65
CA LEU A 329 52.23 0.33 -25.53
C LEU A 329 52.49 -0.47 -24.23
N ILE A 330 52.32 -1.77 -24.27
CA ILE A 330 52.51 -2.64 -23.07
C ILE A 330 54.00 -3.05 -22.96
N ARG A 331 54.81 -2.12 -22.55
CA ARG A 331 56.25 -2.35 -22.19
C ARG A 331 56.51 -1.78 -20.80
N ALA A 332 57.36 -2.44 -20.01
CA ALA A 332 57.69 -2.00 -18.67
C ALA A 332 58.27 -0.57 -18.62
N SER A 333 58.94 -0.11 -19.70
CA SER A 333 59.48 1.25 -19.82
C SER A 333 58.39 2.33 -19.99
N ASN A 334 57.16 1.94 -20.32
CA ASN A 334 56.02 2.83 -20.54
C ASN A 334 55.05 2.80 -19.39
N ALA A 335 55.35 2.02 -18.33
CA ALA A 335 54.52 1.95 -17.14
C ALA A 335 54.62 3.25 -16.32
N VAL A 336 53.51 3.84 -16.03
CA VAL A 336 53.36 5.02 -15.16
C VAL A 336 52.40 4.65 -14.04
N TRP A 337 52.72 5.01 -12.82
CA TRP A 337 51.82 4.76 -11.71
C TRP A 337 51.76 5.96 -10.78
N SER A 338 50.61 6.10 -10.15
CA SER A 338 50.40 7.07 -9.08
C SER A 338 49.60 6.43 -7.93
N PHE A 339 49.86 6.86 -6.71
CA PHE A 339 49.08 6.50 -5.54
C PHE A 339 49.19 7.61 -4.51
N GLY A 340 48.07 8.04 -3.95
CA GLY A 340 48.06 9.05 -2.92
C GLY A 340 46.71 9.37 -2.30
N PRO A 341 46.69 9.85 -1.07
CA PRO A 341 45.52 10.46 -0.45
C PRO A 341 45.36 11.90 -0.96
N SER A 342 44.11 12.31 -1.15
CA SER A 342 43.68 13.69 -1.38
C SER A 342 42.70 14.10 -0.29
N LEU A 343 42.97 15.20 0.39
CA LEU A 343 42.09 15.81 1.38
C LEU A 343 41.57 17.14 0.80
N ALA A 344 40.27 17.28 0.73
CA ALA A 344 39.62 18.47 0.19
C ALA A 344 38.56 18.99 1.15
N GLU A 345 38.53 20.29 1.40
CA GLU A 345 37.53 20.97 2.21
C GLU A 345 37.08 22.26 1.53
N ASN A 346 35.80 22.52 1.55
CA ASN A 346 35.23 23.73 0.98
C ASN A 346 35.10 24.82 2.07
N LEU A 347 36.07 25.69 2.17
CA LEU A 347 36.12 26.75 3.19
C LEU A 347 35.10 27.86 2.98
N PHE A 348 34.66 28.11 1.74
CA PHE A 348 33.70 29.13 1.42
C PHE A 348 32.86 28.77 0.18
N ASN A 349 31.58 28.64 0.36
CA ASN A 349 30.62 28.33 -0.73
C ASN A 349 29.37 29.23 -0.71
N GLY A 350 29.51 30.47 -0.21
CA GLY A 350 28.37 31.42 -0.16
C GLY A 350 27.22 31.00 0.77
N GLY A 351 27.48 30.09 1.73
CA GLY A 351 26.49 29.62 2.69
C GLY A 351 25.71 28.38 2.22
N ALA A 352 26.07 27.77 1.08
CA ALA A 352 25.35 26.63 0.52
C ALA A 352 25.28 25.42 1.47
N THR A 353 26.38 25.08 2.16
CA THR A 353 26.40 23.99 3.15
C THR A 353 25.40 24.24 4.29
N LEU A 354 25.38 25.47 4.83
CA LEU A 354 24.42 25.82 5.89
C LEU A 354 22.96 25.77 5.39
N ALA A 355 22.72 26.16 4.15
CA ALA A 355 21.39 26.09 3.54
C ALA A 355 20.94 24.63 3.37
N ARG A 356 21.82 23.70 2.92
CA ARG A 356 21.55 22.26 2.82
C ARG A 356 21.21 21.62 4.17
N ILE A 357 21.93 21.98 5.24
CA ILE A 357 21.62 21.48 6.59
C ILE A 357 20.25 21.99 7.06
N ARG A 358 19.91 23.24 6.79
CA ARG A 358 18.57 23.78 7.11
C ARG A 358 17.47 23.11 6.31
N GLU A 359 17.71 22.85 5.03
CA GLU A 359 16.81 22.08 4.16
C GLU A 359 16.59 20.67 4.72
N ALA A 360 17.64 19.90 5.03
CA ALA A 360 17.53 18.57 5.59
C ALA A 360 16.76 18.55 6.93
N ARG A 361 16.96 19.54 7.80
CA ARG A 361 16.21 19.66 9.06
C ARG A 361 14.75 20.02 8.83
N ALA A 362 14.44 20.90 7.89
CA ALA A 362 13.07 21.25 7.54
C ALA A 362 12.33 20.05 6.93
N THR A 363 12.98 19.28 6.06
CA THR A 363 12.44 18.01 5.52
C THR A 363 12.20 16.97 6.61
N TYR A 364 13.09 16.87 7.61
CA TYR A 364 12.85 16.02 8.77
C TYR A 364 11.61 16.47 9.56
N ASP A 365 11.48 17.78 9.84
CA ASP A 365 10.32 18.31 10.55
C ASP A 365 9.01 18.08 9.78
N GLU A 366 9.03 18.22 8.44
CA GLU A 366 7.93 17.88 7.54
C GLU A 366 7.55 16.39 7.68
N THR A 367 8.51 15.49 7.54
CA THR A 367 8.23 14.04 7.65
C THR A 367 7.75 13.63 9.04
N VAL A 368 8.17 14.32 10.11
CA VAL A 368 7.63 14.10 11.46
C VAL A 368 6.17 14.55 11.55
N ALA A 369 5.81 15.67 10.92
CA ALA A 369 4.43 16.14 10.88
C ALA A 369 3.54 15.15 10.07
N ASP A 370 4.01 14.66 8.94
CA ASP A 370 3.33 13.67 8.10
C ASP A 370 3.13 12.34 8.84
N TYR A 371 4.15 11.87 9.56
CA TYR A 371 4.02 10.68 10.43
C TYR A 371 2.92 10.87 11.48
N ARG A 372 2.90 12.02 12.16
CA ARG A 372 1.87 12.33 13.16
C ARG A 372 0.48 12.42 12.53
N GLN A 373 0.37 13.01 11.34
CA GLN A 373 -0.89 13.06 10.61
C GLN A 373 -1.37 11.67 10.21
N THR A 374 -0.48 10.79 9.75
CA THR A 374 -0.80 9.40 9.44
C THR A 374 -1.31 8.64 10.66
N VAL A 375 -0.69 8.87 11.83
CA VAL A 375 -1.14 8.27 13.10
C VAL A 375 -2.54 8.78 13.48
N LEU A 376 -2.79 10.08 13.36
CA LEU A 376 -4.11 10.67 13.66
C LEU A 376 -5.18 10.15 12.70
N GLY A 377 -4.87 10.05 11.40
CA GLY A 377 -5.77 9.47 10.40
C GLY A 377 -6.10 8.00 10.68
N ALA A 378 -5.11 7.22 11.12
CA ALA A 378 -5.36 5.83 11.50
C ALA A 378 -6.27 5.71 12.75
N PHE A 379 -6.12 6.61 13.73
CA PHE A 379 -7.04 6.65 14.88
C PHE A 379 -8.46 7.08 14.47
N GLU A 380 -8.56 8.11 13.64
CA GLU A 380 -9.84 8.58 13.08
C GLU A 380 -10.58 7.45 12.36
N GLN A 381 -9.89 6.71 11.50
CA GLN A 381 -10.50 5.60 10.75
C GLN A 381 -11.07 4.53 11.67
N VAL A 382 -10.31 4.09 12.68
CA VAL A 382 -10.80 3.10 13.66
C VAL A 382 -12.02 3.62 14.43
N GLU A 383 -12.01 4.88 14.88
CA GLU A 383 -13.17 5.48 15.57
C GLU A 383 -14.40 5.55 14.66
N ASN A 384 -14.22 5.94 13.40
CA ASN A 384 -15.30 6.01 12.42
C ASN A 384 -15.89 4.61 12.15
N ASP A 385 -15.05 3.59 11.99
CA ASP A 385 -15.50 2.23 11.71
C ASP A 385 -16.23 1.61 12.91
N LEU A 386 -15.73 1.86 14.13
CA LEU A 386 -16.41 1.44 15.37
C LEU A 386 -17.78 2.12 15.53
N ALA A 387 -17.85 3.43 15.24
CA ALA A 387 -19.10 4.17 15.26
C ALA A 387 -20.07 3.63 14.22
N THR A 388 -19.60 3.43 12.98
CA THR A 388 -20.38 2.90 11.86
C THR A 388 -20.97 1.54 12.20
N LEU A 389 -20.18 0.59 12.67
CA LEU A 389 -20.65 -0.74 13.07
C LEU A 389 -21.71 -0.68 14.18
N ARG A 390 -21.51 0.21 15.17
CA ARG A 390 -22.46 0.38 16.26
C ARG A 390 -23.81 0.92 15.77
N TYR A 391 -23.81 1.96 14.96
CA TYR A 391 -25.05 2.58 14.47
C TYR A 391 -25.76 1.68 13.48
N LEU A 392 -25.05 1.07 12.54
CA LEU A 392 -25.62 0.12 11.59
C LEU A 392 -26.21 -1.12 12.27
N GLN A 393 -25.70 -1.52 13.43
CA GLN A 393 -26.29 -2.63 14.19
C GLN A 393 -27.68 -2.26 14.74
N VAL A 394 -27.87 -1.03 15.22
CA VAL A 394 -29.17 -0.54 15.71
C VAL A 394 -30.14 -0.37 14.53
N GLU A 395 -29.69 0.31 13.48
CA GLU A 395 -30.48 0.55 12.27
C GLU A 395 -30.97 -0.76 11.63
N TYR A 396 -30.08 -1.76 11.53
CA TYR A 396 -30.46 -3.09 11.03
C TYR A 396 -31.56 -3.76 11.90
N ALA A 397 -31.47 -3.62 13.22
CA ALA A 397 -32.47 -4.20 14.11
C ALA A 397 -33.85 -3.53 13.97
N GLU A 398 -33.87 -2.20 13.80
CA GLU A 398 -35.09 -1.42 13.56
C GLU A 398 -35.66 -1.73 12.21
N GLU A 399 -34.87 -1.76 11.15
CA GLU A 399 -35.33 -2.09 9.78
C GLU A 399 -35.80 -3.53 9.67
N PHE A 400 -35.18 -4.47 10.40
CA PHE A 400 -35.68 -5.85 10.46
C PHE A 400 -37.09 -5.92 10.99
N GLN A 401 -37.48 -5.11 12.00
CA GLN A 401 -38.83 -5.04 12.49
C GLN A 401 -39.76 -4.37 11.46
N ALA A 402 -39.31 -3.31 10.80
CA ALA A 402 -40.08 -2.65 9.72
C ALA A 402 -40.40 -3.63 8.59
N VAL A 403 -39.44 -4.47 8.17
CA VAL A 403 -39.69 -5.54 7.18
C VAL A 403 -40.75 -6.52 7.66
N GLN A 404 -40.72 -6.95 8.94
CA GLN A 404 -41.72 -7.89 9.45
C GLN A 404 -43.13 -7.28 9.43
N ASP A 405 -43.26 -6.00 9.75
CA ASP A 405 -44.56 -5.33 9.79
C ASP A 405 -45.03 -4.97 8.37
N ALA A 406 -44.14 -4.57 7.45
CA ALA A 406 -44.45 -4.35 6.04
C ALA A 406 -44.97 -5.63 5.36
N LYS A 407 -44.37 -6.79 5.61
CA LYS A 407 -44.84 -8.09 5.12
C LYS A 407 -46.24 -8.43 5.62
N ARG A 408 -46.52 -8.19 6.88
CA ARG A 408 -47.84 -8.42 7.45
C ARG A 408 -48.88 -7.48 6.83
N ALA A 409 -48.51 -6.20 6.66
CA ALA A 409 -49.40 -5.20 6.02
C ALA A 409 -49.72 -5.56 4.58
N GLU A 410 -48.69 -5.99 3.78
CA GLU A 410 -48.90 -6.44 2.39
C GLU A 410 -49.86 -7.61 2.32
N VAL A 411 -49.65 -8.68 3.08
CA VAL A 411 -50.53 -9.86 3.10
C VAL A 411 -52.00 -9.50 3.45
N LEU A 412 -52.20 -8.62 4.45
CA LEU A 412 -53.53 -8.17 4.84
C LEU A 412 -54.18 -7.34 3.73
N THR A 413 -53.45 -6.40 3.15
CA THR A 413 -53.91 -5.49 2.10
C THR A 413 -54.25 -6.26 0.80
N LEU A 414 -53.43 -7.25 0.43
CA LEU A 414 -53.64 -8.12 -0.71
C LEU A 414 -54.98 -8.91 -0.53
N ASN A 415 -55.22 -9.41 0.67
CA ASN A 415 -56.48 -10.12 0.96
C ASN A 415 -57.71 -9.17 0.89
N GLN A 416 -57.58 -7.94 1.39
CA GLN A 416 -58.61 -6.90 1.28
C GLN A 416 -58.85 -6.51 -0.18
N TYR A 417 -57.79 -6.34 -0.98
CA TYR A 417 -57.91 -6.07 -2.42
C TYR A 417 -58.64 -7.20 -3.16
N LYS A 418 -58.26 -8.46 -2.87
CA LYS A 418 -58.94 -9.64 -3.45
C LYS A 418 -60.43 -9.69 -3.06
N ALA A 419 -60.78 -9.32 -1.83
CA ALA A 419 -62.16 -9.24 -1.33
C ALA A 419 -62.91 -8.01 -1.86
N GLY A 420 -62.26 -7.06 -2.54
CA GLY A 420 -62.88 -5.84 -3.06
C GLY A 420 -63.09 -4.75 -2.02
N THR A 421 -62.49 -4.86 -0.83
CA THR A 421 -62.64 -3.88 0.27
C THR A 421 -61.48 -2.88 0.33
N ALA A 422 -60.39 -3.06 -0.45
CA ALA A 422 -59.35 -2.11 -0.67
C ALA A 422 -59.17 -1.80 -2.17
N ASP A 423 -58.72 -0.61 -2.51
CA ASP A 423 -58.35 -0.20 -3.86
C ASP A 423 -56.95 -0.66 -4.26
N TYR A 424 -56.61 -0.53 -5.55
CA TYR A 424 -55.28 -0.91 -6.05
C TYR A 424 -54.16 -0.02 -5.52
N ALA A 425 -54.43 1.28 -5.32
CA ALA A 425 -53.44 2.23 -4.82
C ALA A 425 -52.99 1.86 -3.40
N THR A 426 -53.90 1.40 -2.56
CA THR A 426 -53.59 0.91 -1.21
C THR A 426 -52.72 -0.36 -1.25
N LEU A 427 -53.02 -1.32 -2.14
CA LEU A 427 -52.22 -2.52 -2.34
C LEU A 427 -50.82 -2.16 -2.84
N LEU A 428 -50.71 -1.29 -3.86
CA LEU A 428 -49.43 -0.83 -4.41
C LEU A 428 -48.55 -0.17 -3.35
N SER A 429 -49.17 0.67 -2.50
CA SER A 429 -48.42 1.31 -1.40
C SER A 429 -47.84 0.27 -0.43
N ALA A 430 -48.59 -0.77 -0.07
CA ALA A 430 -48.13 -1.82 0.83
C ALA A 430 -46.99 -2.67 0.19
N GLN A 431 -47.14 -3.04 -1.09
CA GLN A 431 -46.14 -3.81 -1.84
C GLN A 431 -44.84 -3.02 -2.02
N THR A 432 -44.96 -1.72 -2.34
CA THR A 432 -43.77 -0.83 -2.47
C THR A 432 -43.07 -0.67 -1.14
N ALA A 433 -43.79 -0.51 -0.03
CA ALA A 433 -43.22 -0.38 1.30
C ALA A 433 -42.48 -1.66 1.71
N GLU A 434 -43.07 -2.84 1.46
CA GLU A 434 -42.40 -4.13 1.72
C GLU A 434 -41.09 -4.28 0.93
N LEU A 435 -41.13 -4.11 -0.40
CA LEU A 435 -39.97 -4.26 -1.25
C LEU A 435 -38.88 -3.27 -0.86
N THR A 436 -39.25 -2.01 -0.56
CA THR A 436 -38.27 -0.99 -0.14
C THR A 436 -37.59 -1.38 1.18
N ALA A 437 -38.38 -1.80 2.17
CA ALA A 437 -37.84 -2.23 3.46
C ALA A 437 -36.91 -3.47 3.31
N GLU A 438 -37.28 -4.46 2.49
CA GLU A 438 -36.44 -5.63 2.23
C GLU A 438 -35.14 -5.27 1.53
N VAL A 439 -35.16 -4.39 0.52
CA VAL A 439 -33.98 -3.94 -0.20
C VAL A 439 -33.07 -3.13 0.73
N THR A 440 -33.63 -2.25 1.57
CA THR A 440 -32.91 -1.49 2.58
C THR A 440 -32.23 -2.42 3.58
N LEU A 441 -32.92 -3.43 4.08
CA LEU A 441 -32.36 -4.41 5.03
C LEU A 441 -31.18 -5.16 4.43
N VAL A 442 -31.24 -5.55 3.15
CA VAL A 442 -30.12 -6.18 2.43
C VAL A 442 -28.94 -5.21 2.30
N GLY A 443 -29.22 -3.94 1.98
CA GLY A 443 -28.23 -2.86 1.94
C GLY A 443 -27.50 -2.71 3.28
N LEU A 444 -28.24 -2.55 4.37
CA LEU A 444 -27.70 -2.43 5.73
C LEU A 444 -26.83 -3.65 6.15
N GLN A 445 -27.26 -4.87 5.77
CA GLN A 445 -26.45 -6.06 6.03
C GLN A 445 -25.14 -6.04 5.26
N SER A 446 -25.14 -5.59 4.00
CA SER A 446 -23.93 -5.41 3.20
C SER A 446 -23.00 -4.36 3.82
N GLU A 447 -23.54 -3.20 4.18
CA GLU A 447 -22.79 -2.11 4.80
C GLU A 447 -22.14 -2.54 6.13
N ARG A 448 -22.83 -3.33 6.95
CA ARG A 448 -22.26 -3.89 8.19
C ARG A 448 -21.10 -4.84 7.92
N LEU A 449 -21.19 -5.66 6.88
CA LEU A 449 -20.09 -6.56 6.50
C LEU A 449 -18.90 -5.76 5.96
N VAL A 450 -19.15 -4.77 5.10
CA VAL A 450 -18.10 -3.87 4.57
C VAL A 450 -17.44 -3.11 5.71
N ALA A 451 -18.21 -2.47 6.61
CA ALA A 451 -17.65 -1.77 7.77
C ALA A 451 -16.81 -2.67 8.69
N SER A 452 -17.13 -3.97 8.78
CA SER A 452 -16.29 -4.92 9.51
C SER A 452 -14.97 -5.21 8.80
N VAL A 453 -14.93 -5.16 7.45
CA VAL A 453 -13.71 -5.27 6.64
C VAL A 453 -12.87 -4.00 6.78
N ASP A 454 -13.51 -2.83 6.72
CA ASP A 454 -12.84 -1.53 6.87
C ASP A 454 -12.15 -1.42 8.25
N LEU A 455 -12.81 -1.89 9.31
CA LEU A 455 -12.20 -1.97 10.64
C LEU A 455 -10.97 -2.90 10.64
N ILE A 456 -10.99 -4.02 9.92
CA ILE A 456 -9.83 -4.92 9.78
C ILE A 456 -8.69 -4.22 9.06
N ASP A 457 -8.98 -3.46 8.00
CA ASP A 457 -8.00 -2.62 7.30
C ASP A 457 -7.38 -1.60 8.24
N ALA A 458 -8.21 -0.84 8.94
CA ALA A 458 -7.78 0.20 9.87
C ALA A 458 -6.87 -0.32 10.99
N VAL A 459 -7.13 -1.54 11.52
CA VAL A 459 -6.29 -2.17 12.55
C VAL A 459 -5.08 -2.93 12.00
N GLY A 460 -4.90 -2.95 10.67
CA GLY A 460 -3.71 -3.50 10.01
C GLY A 460 -3.76 -4.97 9.64
N GLY A 461 -4.94 -5.62 9.57
CA GLY A 461 -5.14 -6.94 8.97
C GLY A 461 -4.29 -8.09 9.52
N GLY A 462 -3.78 -7.97 10.76
CA GLY A 462 -2.93 -8.99 11.37
C GLY A 462 -1.42 -8.82 11.11
N TRP A 463 -1.01 -7.80 10.37
CA TRP A 463 0.40 -7.45 10.16
C TRP A 463 1.06 -6.88 11.42
N ASN A 464 2.41 -6.97 11.50
CA ASN A 464 3.19 -6.40 12.60
C ASN A 464 4.52 -5.86 12.08
N SER A 465 4.93 -4.67 12.56
CA SER A 465 6.19 -4.02 12.20
C SER A 465 7.46 -4.84 12.51
N ALA A 466 7.40 -5.83 13.40
CA ALA A 466 8.49 -6.77 13.62
C ALA A 466 8.86 -7.59 12.37
N GLU A 467 7.94 -7.69 11.39
CA GLU A 467 8.25 -8.31 10.11
C GLU A 467 9.25 -7.51 9.28
N LEU A 468 9.39 -6.19 9.51
CA LEU A 468 10.38 -5.34 8.86
C LEU A 468 11.82 -5.66 9.29
N ASP A 469 12.04 -6.07 10.54
CA ASP A 469 13.35 -6.45 11.06
C ASP A 469 13.85 -7.75 10.41
N HIS A 470 12.93 -8.64 10.05
CA HIS A 470 13.20 -9.89 9.34
C HIS A 470 13.20 -9.74 7.80
N ALA A 471 12.77 -8.59 7.27
CA ALA A 471 12.78 -8.33 5.83
C ALA A 471 14.22 -8.34 5.26
N ASN A 472 15.23 -8.07 6.06
CA ASN A 472 16.63 -8.24 5.67
C ASN A 472 17.06 -9.71 5.55
N ASP A 473 16.44 -10.64 6.32
CA ASP A 473 16.90 -12.04 6.40
C ASP A 473 15.90 -13.06 5.81
N GLY A 474 14.61 -12.81 5.86
CA GLY A 474 13.56 -13.83 5.70
C GLY A 474 12.57 -13.69 4.55
N VAL A 475 12.43 -12.54 3.90
CA VAL A 475 11.57 -12.37 2.70
C VAL A 475 12.03 -13.26 1.53
N HIS A 476 13.25 -13.79 1.62
CA HIS A 476 13.75 -14.84 0.73
C HIS A 476 12.94 -16.16 0.74
N ALA A 477 12.27 -16.50 1.80
CA ALA A 477 11.53 -17.78 1.89
C ALA A 477 10.11 -17.67 1.33
N THR A 478 9.35 -16.61 1.71
CA THR A 478 7.93 -16.51 1.36
C THR A 478 7.72 -15.94 -0.05
N LEU A 479 8.53 -14.96 -0.49
CA LEU A 479 8.41 -14.40 -1.84
C LEU A 479 9.10 -15.26 -2.93
N ARG A 480 10.11 -16.08 -2.59
CA ARG A 480 10.66 -17.05 -3.53
C ARG A 480 9.66 -18.14 -3.89
N SER A 481 8.79 -18.55 -2.99
CA SER A 481 7.71 -19.49 -3.30
C SER A 481 6.66 -18.86 -4.22
N THR A 482 6.39 -17.57 -4.09
CA THR A 482 5.41 -16.85 -4.93
C THR A 482 5.96 -16.52 -6.32
N VAL A 483 7.26 -16.20 -6.44
CA VAL A 483 7.92 -15.90 -7.73
C VAL A 483 8.36 -17.16 -8.47
N ALA A 484 8.67 -18.26 -7.78
CA ALA A 484 9.05 -19.54 -8.42
C ALA A 484 7.87 -20.20 -9.16
N VAL A 485 6.63 -19.92 -8.80
CA VAL A 485 5.42 -20.41 -9.50
C VAL A 485 5.10 -19.58 -10.75
N ALA A 486 5.72 -18.41 -10.94
CA ALA A 486 5.42 -17.46 -12.05
C ALA A 486 6.47 -17.49 -13.19
N ARG A 487 7.28 -18.51 -13.30
CA ARG A 487 8.10 -18.73 -14.54
C ARG A 487 7.36 -19.68 -15.46
N PRO A 488 7.15 -19.27 -16.75
CA PRO A 488 6.49 -20.09 -17.75
C PRO A 488 7.27 -21.36 -18.08
#